data_bae73ff0a96e4bec2c2133ca6cffd023
#
_entry.id   bae73ff0a96e4bec2c2133ca6cffd023
#
_cell.length_a   1.000
_cell.length_b   1.000
_cell.length_c   1.000
_cell.angle_alpha   90.00
_cell.angle_beta   90.00
_cell.angle_gamma   90.00
#
_symmetry.space_group_name_H-M   'P 1'
#
loop_
_entity.id
_entity.type
_entity.pdbx_description
1 polymer ?
#
loop_
_entity_poly.entity_id
_entity_poly.type
_entity_poly.pdbx_seq_one_letter_code
_entity_poly.pdbx_strand_id
1 'polypeptide(L)'
;VQEIAKMSDPTGKVYRPVHYVAAVCSSLYMKEAIEWAVKNGGPTGENVAKGFHQKKDWVPAGMDGVCNPSTWTDKDHRGTLKVDLYRTRISGVTEGDLNDLMAKGTIKLEKVKTVELPRKPEWFGW
;
A
#
# COMPACT_ATOMS: atom_id res chain seq x y z
N VAL A 1 -8.17 6.87 2.72
CA VAL A 1 -8.22 5.72 3.67
C VAL A 1 -9.16 6.01 4.82
N GLN A 2 -9.03 7.16 5.49
CA GLN A 2 -9.88 7.52 6.62
C GLN A 2 -11.38 7.59 6.25
N GLU A 3 -11.73 8.11 5.08
CA GLU A 3 -13.11 8.16 4.59
C GLU A 3 -13.68 6.75 4.37
N ILE A 4 -12.90 5.86 3.75
CA ILE A 4 -13.29 4.45 3.57
C ILE A 4 -13.50 3.79 4.94
N ALA A 5 -12.63 4.07 5.90
CA ALA A 5 -12.77 3.53 7.25
C ALA A 5 -14.05 4.01 7.93
N LYS A 6 -14.43 5.29 7.78
CA LYS A 6 -15.65 5.86 8.34
C LYS A 6 -16.93 5.28 7.73
N MET A 7 -16.89 4.81 6.49
CA MET A 7 -18.05 4.14 5.87
C MET A 7 -18.44 2.85 6.60
N SER A 8 -17.47 2.11 7.12
CA SER A 8 -17.69 0.85 7.85
C SER A 8 -17.72 1.02 9.38
N ASP A 9 -17.15 2.11 9.88
CA ASP A 9 -17.14 2.47 11.30
C ASP A 9 -17.18 3.99 11.47
N PRO A 10 -18.40 4.56 11.49
CA PRO A 10 -18.58 6.00 11.69
C PRO A 10 -18.03 6.53 13.02
N THR A 11 -17.87 5.65 14.02
CA THR A 11 -17.37 6.03 15.35
C THR A 11 -15.86 6.26 15.36
N GLY A 12 -15.14 5.68 14.40
CA GLY A 12 -13.68 5.74 14.32
C GLY A 12 -12.94 4.98 15.44
N LYS A 13 -13.66 4.18 16.24
CA LYS A 13 -13.11 3.49 17.41
C LYS A 13 -12.48 2.13 17.08
N VAL A 14 -12.80 1.54 15.93
CA VAL A 14 -12.25 0.25 15.53
C VAL A 14 -10.80 0.43 15.14
N TYR A 15 -9.90 -0.29 15.83
CA TYR A 15 -8.49 -0.34 15.49
C TYR A 15 -8.29 -0.92 14.08
N ARG A 16 -7.49 -0.22 13.27
CA ARG A 16 -7.18 -0.63 11.90
C ARG A 16 -5.68 -0.83 11.71
N PRO A 17 -5.23 -2.09 11.71
CA PRO A 17 -3.81 -2.41 11.54
C PRO A 17 -3.31 -2.06 10.12
N VAL A 18 -2.00 -2.12 9.93
CA VAL A 18 -1.35 -1.89 8.63
C VAL A 18 -1.95 -2.74 7.50
N HIS A 19 -2.42 -3.95 7.81
CA HIS A 19 -3.08 -4.84 6.85
C HIS A 19 -4.37 -4.26 6.28
N TYR A 20 -5.07 -3.41 7.02
CA TYR A 20 -6.23 -2.69 6.49
C TYR A 20 -5.83 -1.75 5.35
N VAL A 21 -4.76 -0.97 5.54
CA VAL A 21 -4.24 -0.09 4.49
C VAL A 21 -3.75 -0.89 3.29
N ALA A 22 -3.05 -2.00 3.52
CA ALA A 22 -2.61 -2.90 2.46
C ALA A 22 -3.80 -3.46 1.65
N ALA A 23 -4.89 -3.87 2.32
CA ALA A 23 -6.10 -4.36 1.66
C ALA A 23 -6.78 -3.26 0.82
N VAL A 24 -6.86 -2.02 1.33
CA VAL A 24 -7.39 -0.89 0.57
C VAL A 24 -6.54 -0.65 -0.69
N CYS A 25 -5.20 -0.63 -0.56
CA CYS A 25 -4.32 -0.45 -1.71
C CYS A 25 -4.50 -1.57 -2.74
N SER A 26 -4.53 -2.83 -2.31
CA SER A 26 -4.73 -3.98 -3.20
C SER A 26 -6.06 -3.91 -3.96
N SER A 27 -7.13 -3.51 -3.27
CA SER A 27 -8.45 -3.35 -3.87
C SER A 27 -8.48 -2.25 -4.92
N LEU A 28 -7.77 -1.13 -4.68
CA LEU A 28 -7.70 -0.02 -5.62
C LEU A 28 -6.85 -0.35 -6.85
N TYR A 29 -5.73 -1.06 -6.69
CA TYR A 29 -4.98 -1.59 -7.82
C TYR A 29 -5.85 -2.51 -8.68
N MET A 30 -6.56 -3.46 -8.05
CA MET A 30 -7.47 -4.37 -8.75
C MET A 30 -8.57 -3.62 -9.48
N LYS A 31 -9.19 -2.62 -8.82
CA LYS A 31 -10.22 -1.78 -9.43
C LYS A 31 -9.71 -1.12 -10.72
N GLU A 32 -8.56 -0.43 -10.66
CA GLU A 32 -8.01 0.25 -11.84
C GLU A 32 -7.60 -0.71 -12.96
N ALA A 33 -7.10 -1.92 -12.61
CA ALA A 33 -6.78 -2.96 -13.59
C ALA A 33 -8.04 -3.49 -14.29
N ILE A 34 -9.14 -3.68 -13.55
CA ILE A 34 -10.45 -4.07 -14.10
C ILE A 34 -11.01 -2.95 -15.00
N GLU A 35 -10.94 -1.69 -14.57
CA GLU A 35 -11.38 -0.54 -15.38
C GLU A 35 -10.61 -0.45 -16.71
N TRP A 36 -9.30 -0.74 -16.69
CA TRP A 36 -8.52 -0.85 -17.90
C TRP A 36 -9.00 -2.01 -18.79
N ALA A 37 -9.21 -3.18 -18.20
CA ALA A 37 -9.68 -4.38 -18.93
C ALA A 37 -11.03 -4.14 -19.61
N VAL A 38 -11.99 -3.52 -18.92
CA VAL A 38 -13.30 -3.17 -19.46
C VAL A 38 -13.17 -2.32 -20.74
N LYS A 39 -12.24 -1.37 -20.75
CA LYS A 39 -11.97 -0.48 -21.90
C LYS A 39 -11.20 -1.18 -23.01
N ASN A 40 -10.58 -2.33 -22.76
CA ASN A 40 -9.67 -3.02 -23.67
C ASN A 40 -10.08 -4.48 -23.94
N GLY A 41 -11.36 -4.71 -24.17
CA GLY A 41 -11.87 -6.00 -24.61
C GLY A 41 -12.67 -6.79 -23.56
N GLY A 42 -12.97 -6.16 -22.43
CA GLY A 42 -13.81 -6.74 -21.38
C GLY A 42 -13.04 -7.29 -20.17
N PRO A 43 -13.72 -7.53 -19.05
CA PRO A 43 -13.09 -7.87 -17.76
C PRO A 43 -12.76 -9.37 -17.66
N THR A 44 -12.06 -9.92 -18.65
CA THR A 44 -11.52 -11.29 -18.57
C THR A 44 -10.27 -11.32 -17.67
N GLY A 45 -9.96 -12.49 -17.08
CA GLY A 45 -8.74 -12.63 -16.27
C GLY A 45 -7.47 -12.24 -17.01
N GLU A 46 -7.38 -12.61 -18.30
CA GLU A 46 -6.25 -12.21 -19.16
C GLU A 46 -6.14 -10.70 -19.33
N ASN A 47 -7.26 -10.01 -19.59
CA ASN A 47 -7.24 -8.55 -19.75
C ASN A 47 -6.96 -7.82 -18.43
N VAL A 48 -7.46 -8.34 -17.30
CA VAL A 48 -7.13 -7.79 -15.98
C VAL A 48 -5.64 -7.94 -15.69
N ALA A 49 -5.04 -9.09 -15.99
CA ALA A 49 -3.59 -9.28 -15.85
C ALA A 49 -2.81 -8.29 -16.72
N LYS A 50 -3.22 -8.09 -17.99
CA LYS A 50 -2.64 -7.05 -18.85
C LYS A 50 -2.81 -5.64 -18.24
N GLY A 51 -3.94 -5.37 -17.59
CA GLY A 51 -4.20 -4.13 -16.87
C GLY A 51 -3.16 -3.83 -15.79
N PHE A 52 -2.74 -4.85 -15.04
CA PHE A 52 -1.65 -4.71 -14.07
C PHE A 52 -0.30 -4.38 -14.69
N HIS A 53 -0.03 -4.82 -15.91
CA HIS A 53 1.25 -4.61 -16.59
C HIS A 53 1.36 -3.26 -17.33
N GLN A 54 0.32 -2.42 -17.26
CA GLN A 54 0.31 -1.16 -18.04
C GLN A 54 1.15 -0.05 -17.43
N LYS A 55 1.43 -0.10 -16.14
CA LYS A 55 2.04 1.00 -15.41
C LYS A 55 3.31 0.57 -14.70
N LYS A 56 4.28 1.48 -14.67
CA LYS A 56 5.49 1.37 -13.86
C LYS A 56 5.41 2.35 -12.69
N ASP A 57 5.92 1.93 -11.53
CA ASP A 57 5.86 2.69 -10.29
C ASP A 57 4.44 3.22 -10.01
N TRP A 58 3.47 2.35 -10.27
CA TRP A 58 2.06 2.69 -10.20
C TRP A 58 1.61 2.90 -8.75
N VAL A 59 0.95 4.03 -8.51
CA VAL A 59 0.18 4.31 -7.31
C VAL A 59 -1.28 4.53 -7.74
N PRO A 60 -2.28 3.92 -7.09
CA PRO A 60 -3.68 4.18 -7.40
C PRO A 60 -4.03 5.66 -7.23
N ALA A 61 -4.97 6.15 -8.03
CA ALA A 61 -5.37 7.55 -8.02
C ALA A 61 -5.76 8.04 -6.61
N GLY A 62 -5.19 9.16 -6.18
CA GLY A 62 -5.44 9.78 -4.87
C GLY A 62 -4.80 9.05 -3.69
N MET A 63 -3.89 8.10 -3.92
CA MET A 63 -3.26 7.31 -2.87
C MET A 63 -1.75 7.55 -2.75
N ASP A 64 -1.28 8.68 -3.26
CA ASP A 64 0.13 9.09 -3.13
C ASP A 64 0.55 9.20 -1.67
N GLY A 65 1.71 8.65 -1.34
CA GLY A 65 2.22 8.60 0.03
C GLY A 65 1.52 7.59 0.96
N VAL A 66 0.49 6.86 0.47
CA VAL A 66 -0.24 5.83 1.22
C VAL A 66 0.05 4.44 0.66
N CYS A 67 -0.16 4.26 -0.66
CA CYS A 67 0.16 3.01 -1.33
C CYS A 67 1.59 3.07 -1.88
N ASN A 68 2.33 1.98 -1.73
CA ASN A 68 3.69 1.91 -2.28
C ASN A 68 3.66 1.85 -3.81
N PRO A 69 4.52 2.60 -4.51
CA PRO A 69 4.69 2.46 -5.94
C PRO A 69 4.98 1.01 -6.33
N SER A 70 4.21 0.47 -7.27
CA SER A 70 4.28 -0.93 -7.65
C SER A 70 4.42 -1.09 -9.16
N THR A 71 5.17 -2.12 -9.57
CA THR A 71 5.35 -2.48 -10.98
C THR A 71 5.18 -4.00 -11.09
N TRP A 72 4.21 -4.43 -11.90
CA TRP A 72 4.01 -5.85 -12.22
C TRP A 72 4.38 -6.09 -13.68
N THR A 73 4.95 -7.25 -13.95
CA THR A 73 5.27 -7.73 -15.29
C THR A 73 4.84 -9.17 -15.44
N ASP A 74 4.89 -9.70 -16.65
CA ASP A 74 4.67 -11.12 -16.94
C ASP A 74 5.66 -12.07 -16.23
N LYS A 75 6.81 -11.53 -15.80
CA LYS A 75 7.89 -12.29 -15.15
C LYS A 75 8.07 -11.96 -13.67
N ASP A 76 7.48 -10.89 -13.18
CA ASP A 76 7.63 -10.47 -11.79
C ASP A 76 6.32 -9.91 -11.24
N HIS A 77 5.67 -10.69 -10.39
CA HIS A 77 4.38 -10.36 -9.80
C HIS A 77 4.48 -9.80 -8.37
N ARG A 78 5.67 -9.48 -7.87
CA ARG A 78 5.87 -8.97 -6.50
C ARG A 78 5.33 -7.56 -6.29
N GLY A 79 5.21 -6.77 -7.36
CA GLY A 79 4.72 -5.39 -7.30
C GLY A 79 5.76 -4.43 -6.74
N THR A 80 5.67 -4.07 -5.46
CA THR A 80 6.62 -3.15 -4.83
C THR A 80 7.91 -3.85 -4.43
N LEU A 81 9.02 -3.15 -4.63
CA LEU A 81 10.35 -3.57 -4.17
C LEU A 81 11.00 -2.50 -3.27
N LYS A 82 10.35 -1.36 -3.10
CA LYS A 82 10.83 -0.28 -2.24
C LYS A 82 10.20 -0.42 -0.86
N VAL A 83 11.06 -0.47 0.16
CA VAL A 83 10.66 -0.56 1.56
C VAL A 83 11.30 0.58 2.32
N ASP A 84 10.49 1.36 3.02
CA ASP A 84 10.97 2.40 3.92
C ASP A 84 11.21 1.81 5.31
N LEU A 85 12.42 2.02 5.82
CA LEU A 85 12.79 1.66 7.17
C LEU A 85 12.64 2.87 8.08
N TYR A 86 11.91 2.68 9.17
CA TYR A 86 11.68 3.69 10.19
C TYR A 86 12.30 3.28 11.51
N ARG A 87 12.75 4.29 12.26
CA ARG A 87 13.13 4.17 13.66
C ARG A 87 12.06 4.82 14.52
N THR A 88 11.58 4.10 15.52
CA THR A 88 10.70 4.68 16.53
C THR A 88 11.54 5.44 17.54
N ARG A 89 11.22 6.71 17.75
CA ARG A 89 11.75 7.55 18.84
C ARG A 89 10.66 7.71 19.89
N ILE A 90 11.01 7.44 21.12
CA ILE A 90 10.13 7.56 22.28
C ILE A 90 10.74 8.56 23.24
N SER A 91 9.96 9.55 23.68
CA SER A 91 10.34 10.56 24.67
C SER A 91 9.25 10.72 25.71
N GLY A 92 9.58 10.47 26.98
CA GLY A 92 8.64 10.61 28.09
C GLY A 92 7.79 9.36 28.36
N VAL A 93 6.66 9.55 29.05
CA VAL A 93 5.75 8.49 29.47
C VAL A 93 4.92 7.99 28.29
N THR A 94 4.80 6.67 28.15
CA THR A 94 4.12 5.99 27.03
C THR A 94 2.77 5.37 27.43
N GLU A 95 2.14 5.86 28.48
CA GLU A 95 0.80 5.47 28.87
C GLU A 95 -0.25 6.25 28.08
N GLY A 96 -1.26 5.57 27.57
CA GLY A 96 -2.37 6.16 26.84
C GLY A 96 -2.55 5.62 25.43
N ASP A 97 -3.41 6.29 24.67
CA ASP A 97 -3.70 5.93 23.27
C ASP A 97 -2.51 6.26 22.36
N LEU A 98 -2.20 5.34 21.45
CA LEU A 98 -1.07 5.47 20.51
C LEU A 98 -1.19 6.72 19.62
N ASN A 99 -2.40 7.03 19.13
CA ASN A 99 -2.60 8.19 18.25
C ASN A 99 -2.38 9.49 19.02
N ASP A 100 -2.80 9.55 20.27
CA ASP A 100 -2.55 10.71 21.15
C ASP A 100 -1.06 10.87 21.44
N LEU A 101 -0.34 9.79 21.70
CA LEU A 101 1.11 9.81 21.93
C LEU A 101 1.88 10.26 20.67
N MET A 102 1.43 9.83 19.50
CA MET A 102 1.99 10.29 18.22
C MET A 102 1.65 11.76 17.95
N ALA A 103 0.41 12.17 18.17
CA ALA A 103 -0.02 13.57 17.99
C ALA A 103 0.73 14.53 18.92
N LYS A 104 1.00 14.12 20.15
CA LYS A 104 1.81 14.87 21.13
C LYS A 104 3.32 14.84 20.83
N GLY A 105 3.76 13.99 19.90
CA GLY A 105 5.17 13.81 19.58
C GLY A 105 5.97 13.01 20.61
N THR A 106 5.30 12.35 21.56
CA THR A 106 5.92 11.41 22.50
C THR A 106 6.48 10.20 21.76
N ILE A 107 5.76 9.74 20.75
CA ILE A 107 6.21 8.69 19.82
C ILE A 107 6.33 9.33 18.43
N LYS A 108 7.52 9.19 17.83
CA LYS A 108 7.80 9.68 16.46
C LYS A 108 8.37 8.56 15.62
N LEU A 109 7.94 8.49 14.37
CA LEU A 109 8.54 7.65 13.36
C LEU A 109 9.52 8.48 12.52
N GLU A 110 10.80 8.15 12.61
CA GLU A 110 11.88 8.78 11.86
C GLU A 110 12.27 7.87 10.69
N LYS A 111 12.08 8.33 9.46
CA LYS A 111 12.50 7.57 8.29
C LYS A 111 14.04 7.51 8.26
N VAL A 112 14.58 6.30 8.30
CA VAL A 112 16.03 6.06 8.28
C VAL A 112 16.54 5.98 6.85
N LYS A 113 15.90 5.14 6.04
CA LYS A 113 16.23 5.02 4.61
C LYS A 113 15.14 4.27 3.85
N THR A 114 15.15 4.44 2.53
CA THR A 114 14.46 3.56 1.58
C THR A 114 15.43 2.48 1.11
N VAL A 115 15.00 1.23 1.13
CA VAL A 115 15.72 0.09 0.54
C VAL A 115 14.98 -0.35 -0.70
N GLU A 116 15.69 -0.53 -1.79
CA GLU A 116 15.16 -1.15 -3.00
C GLU A 116 15.72 -2.57 -3.12
N LEU A 117 14.82 -3.55 -3.17
CA LEU A 117 15.20 -4.95 -3.32
C LEU A 117 15.46 -5.25 -4.80
N PRO A 118 16.56 -5.95 -5.13
CA PRO A 118 16.86 -6.28 -6.52
C PRO A 118 15.83 -7.25 -7.10
N ARG A 119 15.57 -7.12 -8.40
CA ARG A 119 14.73 -8.05 -9.18
C ARG A 119 15.59 -9.21 -9.68
N LYS A 120 15.96 -10.12 -8.79
CA LYS A 120 16.77 -11.28 -9.15
C LYS A 120 15.86 -12.42 -9.63
N PRO A 121 16.03 -12.95 -10.86
CA PRO A 121 15.19 -14.02 -11.41
C PRO A 121 15.12 -15.26 -10.51
N GLU A 122 16.20 -15.61 -9.85
CA GLU A 122 16.28 -16.76 -8.94
C GLU A 122 15.38 -16.64 -7.70
N TRP A 123 14.83 -15.46 -7.42
CA TRP A 123 13.92 -15.24 -6.29
C TRP A 123 12.45 -15.37 -6.69
N PHE A 124 12.14 -15.60 -7.94
CA PHE A 124 10.76 -15.61 -8.42
C PHE A 124 10.05 -16.94 -8.12
N GLY A 125 10.78 -18.00 -7.83
CA GLY A 125 10.21 -19.27 -7.35
C GLY A 125 9.48 -20.12 -8.40
N TRP A 126 9.64 -19.80 -9.70
CA TRP A 126 9.09 -20.56 -10.82
C TRP A 126 10.06 -20.61 -12.01
#